data_51007cf713f208227bbb0f8af3da5141
#
_entry.id   51007cf713f208227bbb0f8af3da5141
#
_cell.length_a   1.000
_cell.length_b   1.000
_cell.length_c   1.000
_cell.angle_alpha   90.00
_cell.angle_beta   90.00
_cell.angle_gamma   90.00
#
_symmetry.space_group_name_H-M   'P 1'
#
loop_
_entity.id
_entity.type
_entity.pdbx_description
1 polymer ?
#
loop_
_entity_poly.entity_id
_entity_poly.type
_entity_poly.pdbx_seq_one_letter_code
_entity_poly.pdbx_strand_id
1 'polypeptide(L)'
;MAATQLVFAIFCFGIAGSLRMPDRNLLDIRSRIIETAAKEVGVREKTGHNDGKAIAEYLRSVGLNRPEPYCAAFVCWVFQKEGMSKPRSGWSPDLFPQSRLARSALPGNIIGIYFPQLKRIAHVGLIEKVDGSWVSTIEANTNVMGSREGDGVYRKKRHFRTIYRMADWIKKGGL
;
A
#
# COMPACT_ATOMS: atom_id res chain seq x y z
N MET A 1 -71.04 -3.00 -29.85
CA MET A 1 -70.21 -3.34 -28.68
C MET A 1 -68.77 -3.25 -29.14
N ALA A 2 -68.09 -2.16 -28.78
CA ALA A 2 -66.70 -1.90 -29.15
C ALA A 2 -65.81 -2.21 -27.96
N ALA A 3 -64.88 -3.14 -28.11
CA ALA A 3 -63.92 -3.49 -27.09
C ALA A 3 -62.69 -2.60 -27.23
N THR A 4 -62.43 -1.77 -26.21
CA THR A 4 -61.25 -0.90 -26.13
C THR A 4 -60.07 -1.69 -25.54
N GLN A 5 -59.02 -1.95 -26.35
CA GLN A 5 -57.78 -2.54 -25.85
C GLN A 5 -56.88 -1.44 -25.23
N LEU A 6 -56.59 -1.62 -23.95
CA LEU A 6 -55.67 -0.78 -23.21
C LEU A 6 -54.26 -1.35 -23.38
N VAL A 7 -53.37 -0.62 -24.07
CA VAL A 7 -51.96 -0.97 -24.23
C VAL A 7 -51.18 -0.37 -23.05
N PHE A 8 -50.67 -1.22 -22.16
CA PHE A 8 -49.72 -0.82 -21.13
C PHE A 8 -48.31 -0.76 -21.73
N ALA A 9 -47.78 0.45 -21.85
CA ALA A 9 -46.37 0.64 -22.19
C ALA A 9 -45.53 0.53 -20.91
N ILE A 10 -44.75 -0.55 -20.81
CA ILE A 10 -43.77 -0.72 -19.73
C ILE A 10 -42.52 0.11 -20.08
N PHE A 11 -42.33 1.23 -19.42
CA PHE A 11 -41.08 2.01 -19.47
C PHE A 11 -40.04 1.30 -18.61
N CYS A 12 -39.14 0.52 -19.22
CA CYS A 12 -37.92 0.06 -18.56
C CYS A 12 -36.93 1.21 -18.47
N PHE A 13 -36.84 1.85 -17.30
CA PHE A 13 -35.74 2.75 -16.96
C PHE A 13 -34.49 1.89 -16.73
N GLY A 14 -33.69 1.72 -17.78
CA GLY A 14 -32.34 1.16 -17.67
C GLY A 14 -31.44 2.14 -16.93
N ILE A 15 -31.10 1.86 -15.67
CA ILE A 15 -30.03 2.56 -14.96
C ILE A 15 -28.72 2.06 -15.57
N ALA A 16 -28.25 2.72 -16.62
CA ALA A 16 -26.90 2.55 -17.13
C ALA A 16 -25.91 3.16 -16.12
N GLY A 17 -25.54 2.38 -15.10
CA GLY A 17 -24.43 2.71 -14.23
C GLY A 17 -23.16 2.75 -15.07
N SER A 18 -22.69 3.94 -15.43
CA SER A 18 -21.41 4.13 -16.11
C SER A 18 -20.30 3.57 -15.21
N LEU A 19 -19.80 2.38 -15.53
CA LEU A 19 -18.59 1.82 -14.95
C LEU A 19 -17.43 2.73 -15.36
N ARG A 20 -17.08 3.66 -14.47
CA ARG A 20 -15.95 4.57 -14.69
C ARG A 20 -14.67 3.73 -14.73
N MET A 21 -14.11 3.57 -15.94
CA MET A 21 -12.83 2.89 -16.11
C MET A 21 -11.76 3.55 -15.24
N PRO A 22 -10.92 2.75 -14.57
CA PRO A 22 -9.84 3.31 -13.77
C PRO A 22 -8.92 4.16 -14.65
N ASP A 23 -8.46 5.28 -14.10
CA ASP A 23 -7.53 6.20 -14.77
C ASP A 23 -6.23 5.43 -15.11
N ARG A 24 -5.92 5.29 -16.40
CA ARG A 24 -4.74 4.55 -16.89
C ARG A 24 -3.45 5.06 -16.26
N ASN A 25 -3.35 6.36 -16.02
CA ASN A 25 -2.18 6.96 -15.38
C ASN A 25 -2.02 6.48 -13.93
N LEU A 26 -3.12 6.34 -13.18
CA LEU A 26 -3.08 5.80 -11.82
C LEU A 26 -2.71 4.31 -11.78
N LEU A 27 -3.14 3.53 -12.76
CA LEU A 27 -2.76 2.12 -12.88
C LEU A 27 -1.27 1.99 -13.18
N ASP A 28 -0.74 2.82 -14.09
CA ASP A 28 0.68 2.86 -14.42
C ASP A 28 1.55 3.24 -13.21
N ILE A 29 1.17 4.26 -12.45
CA ILE A 29 1.89 4.64 -11.22
C ILE A 29 1.88 3.50 -10.20
N ARG A 30 0.75 2.80 -10.01
CA ARG A 30 0.67 1.64 -9.11
C ARG A 30 1.62 0.53 -9.52
N SER A 31 1.64 0.19 -10.81
CA SER A 31 2.54 -0.83 -11.36
C SER A 31 4.00 -0.48 -11.11
N ARG A 32 4.42 0.75 -11.42
CA ARG A 32 5.80 1.22 -11.20
C ARG A 32 6.22 1.18 -9.72
N ILE A 33 5.32 1.59 -8.81
CA ILE A 33 5.58 1.51 -7.36
C ILE A 33 5.86 0.05 -6.95
N ILE A 34 5.05 -0.89 -7.43
CA ILE A 34 5.23 -2.30 -7.09
C ILE A 34 6.47 -2.88 -7.76
N GLU A 35 6.75 -2.54 -9.00
CA GLU A 35 7.97 -2.97 -9.70
C GLU A 35 9.24 -2.46 -9.00
N THR A 36 9.23 -1.20 -8.56
CA THR A 36 10.35 -0.62 -7.81
C THR A 36 10.52 -1.31 -6.47
N ALA A 37 9.44 -1.55 -5.72
CA ALA A 37 9.51 -2.29 -4.47
C ALA A 37 9.98 -3.75 -4.69
N ALA A 38 9.55 -4.40 -5.76
CA ALA A 38 9.87 -5.79 -6.07
C ALA A 38 11.36 -6.01 -6.38
N LYS A 39 12.04 -5.01 -6.97
CA LYS A 39 13.49 -5.05 -7.23
C LYS A 39 14.31 -5.10 -5.95
N GLU A 40 13.76 -4.62 -4.84
CA GLU A 40 14.43 -4.61 -3.54
C GLU A 40 14.23 -5.91 -2.75
N VAL A 41 13.36 -6.82 -3.21
CA VAL A 41 13.17 -8.12 -2.55
C VAL A 41 14.47 -8.91 -2.58
N GLY A 42 14.94 -9.31 -1.40
CA GLY A 42 16.23 -9.98 -1.25
C GLY A 42 17.33 -9.06 -0.70
N VAL A 43 17.13 -7.75 -0.63
CA VAL A 43 18.02 -6.87 0.13
C VAL A 43 18.09 -7.34 1.58
N ARG A 44 19.31 -7.38 2.13
CA ARG A 44 19.60 -7.80 3.51
C ARG A 44 20.45 -6.76 4.21
N GLU A 45 20.29 -6.69 5.52
CA GLU A 45 21.19 -5.97 6.40
C GLU A 45 22.61 -6.56 6.31
N LYS A 46 23.60 -5.71 6.49
CA LYS A 46 24.99 -6.14 6.45
C LYS A 46 25.39 -6.87 7.74
N THR A 47 24.92 -6.40 8.88
CA THR A 47 25.29 -6.94 10.21
C THR A 47 24.09 -7.33 11.07
N GLY A 48 22.86 -7.15 10.61
CA GLY A 48 21.66 -7.38 11.42
C GLY A 48 21.27 -6.21 12.33
N HIS A 49 21.78 -5.01 12.05
CA HIS A 49 21.55 -3.82 12.86
C HIS A 49 21.00 -2.64 12.05
N ASN A 50 20.05 -2.88 11.19
CA ASN A 50 19.41 -1.89 10.30
C ASN A 50 20.41 -1.16 9.40
N ASP A 51 21.41 -1.85 8.89
CA ASP A 51 22.56 -1.31 8.19
C ASP A 51 22.74 -1.88 6.78
N GLY A 52 23.61 -1.24 6.01
CA GLY A 52 23.90 -1.59 4.63
C GLY A 52 23.57 -0.46 3.66
N LYS A 53 24.13 -0.51 2.45
CA LYS A 53 24.03 0.59 1.48
C LYS A 53 22.58 0.91 1.11
N ALA A 54 21.79 -0.08 0.74
CA ALA A 54 20.40 0.11 0.35
C ALA A 54 19.56 0.65 1.52
N ILE A 55 19.71 0.07 2.71
CA ILE A 55 18.99 0.48 3.92
C ILE A 55 19.31 1.93 4.30
N ALA A 56 20.58 2.31 4.19
CA ALA A 56 20.99 3.71 4.40
C ALA A 56 20.35 4.66 3.37
N GLU A 57 20.11 4.22 2.13
CA GLU A 57 19.37 5.02 1.13
C GLU A 57 17.90 5.18 1.50
N TYR A 58 17.23 4.11 1.98
CA TYR A 58 15.86 4.21 2.46
C TYR A 58 15.74 5.21 3.62
N LEU A 59 16.61 5.09 4.61
CA LEU A 59 16.62 5.98 5.77
C LEU A 59 16.88 7.45 5.38
N ARG A 60 17.87 7.72 4.51
CA ARG A 60 18.15 9.08 4.03
C ARG A 60 16.97 9.70 3.28
N SER A 61 16.15 8.94 2.58
CA SER A 61 14.97 9.45 1.87
C SER A 61 13.98 10.16 2.79
N VAL A 62 13.98 9.81 4.06
CA VAL A 62 13.13 10.41 5.10
C VAL A 62 13.91 11.28 6.10
N GLY A 63 15.20 11.57 5.82
CA GLY A 63 16.05 12.44 6.65
C GLY A 63 16.71 11.73 7.84
N LEU A 64 16.71 10.41 7.88
CA LEU A 64 17.41 9.63 8.92
C LEU A 64 18.81 9.26 8.45
N ASN A 65 19.84 9.57 9.28
CA ASN A 65 21.25 9.38 8.93
C ASN A 65 21.96 8.34 9.81
N ARG A 66 21.21 7.58 10.58
CA ARG A 66 21.72 6.51 11.45
C ARG A 66 20.87 5.23 11.28
N PRO A 67 21.39 4.05 11.67
CA PRO A 67 20.62 2.83 11.69
C PRO A 67 19.36 2.96 12.57
N GLU A 68 18.19 2.72 11.95
CA GLU A 68 16.87 2.79 12.58
C GLU A 68 15.95 1.77 11.91
N PRO A 69 14.84 1.36 12.53
CA PRO A 69 13.83 0.56 11.85
C PRO A 69 13.34 1.25 10.57
N TYR A 70 13.41 0.55 9.44
CA TYR A 70 13.30 1.18 8.11
C TYR A 70 12.07 0.77 7.29
N CYS A 71 11.07 0.09 7.87
CA CYS A 71 9.88 -0.30 7.12
C CYS A 71 9.13 0.90 6.51
N ALA A 72 8.93 1.98 7.27
CA ALA A 72 8.30 3.21 6.79
C ALA A 72 9.20 3.97 5.80
N ALA A 73 10.50 4.04 6.09
CA ALA A 73 11.48 4.67 5.23
C ALA A 73 11.57 3.99 3.86
N PHE A 74 11.55 2.65 3.81
CA PHE A 74 11.50 1.88 2.58
C PHE A 74 10.28 2.25 1.73
N VAL A 75 9.09 2.24 2.31
CA VAL A 75 7.86 2.62 1.61
C VAL A 75 7.99 4.04 1.03
N CYS A 76 8.44 5.01 1.82
CA CYS A 76 8.63 6.39 1.38
C CYS A 76 9.67 6.50 0.25
N TRP A 77 10.76 5.74 0.34
CA TRP A 77 11.81 5.68 -0.69
C TRP A 77 11.24 5.16 -2.02
N VAL A 78 10.41 4.11 -2.00
CA VAL A 78 9.76 3.58 -3.21
C VAL A 78 8.90 4.65 -3.88
N PHE A 79 8.06 5.36 -3.12
CA PHE A 79 7.25 6.46 -3.65
C PHE A 79 8.11 7.59 -4.24
N GLN A 80 9.20 7.94 -3.55
CA GLN A 80 10.12 8.97 -4.04
C GLN A 80 10.82 8.57 -5.36
N LYS A 81 11.20 7.29 -5.52
CA LYS A 81 11.78 6.78 -6.78
C LYS A 81 10.82 6.94 -7.95
N GLU A 82 9.52 6.89 -7.71
CA GLU A 82 8.47 7.10 -8.70
C GLU A 82 8.03 8.57 -8.84
N GLY A 83 8.84 9.51 -8.34
CA GLY A 83 8.62 10.96 -8.49
C GLY A 83 7.58 11.52 -7.52
N MET A 84 7.13 10.77 -6.54
CA MET A 84 6.14 11.27 -5.57
C MET A 84 6.82 11.89 -4.35
N SER A 85 6.45 13.14 -4.00
CA SER A 85 6.99 13.85 -2.83
C SER A 85 6.47 13.33 -1.49
N LYS A 86 5.39 12.56 -1.48
CA LYS A 86 4.71 11.98 -0.31
C LYS A 86 4.32 10.52 -0.56
N PRO A 87 4.25 9.66 0.49
CA PRO A 87 4.54 9.96 1.91
C PRO A 87 6.04 10.22 2.16
N ARG A 88 6.35 10.88 3.29
CA ARG A 88 7.75 11.12 3.70
C ARG A 88 7.85 11.16 5.23
N SER A 89 8.04 10.00 5.84
CA SER A 89 8.27 9.85 7.28
C SER A 89 8.94 8.50 7.57
N GLY A 90 9.86 8.47 8.52
CA GLY A 90 10.38 7.22 9.09
C GLY A 90 9.45 6.62 10.15
N TRP A 91 8.36 7.31 10.54
CA TRP A 91 7.42 6.90 11.57
C TRP A 91 6.18 6.25 10.95
N SER A 92 5.97 4.96 11.19
CA SER A 92 4.89 4.18 10.57
C SER A 92 3.48 4.78 10.73
N PRO A 93 3.07 5.34 11.89
CA PRO A 93 1.75 5.95 12.04
C PRO A 93 1.48 7.14 11.10
N ASP A 94 2.52 7.89 10.72
CA ASP A 94 2.38 9.07 9.85
C ASP A 94 1.93 8.72 8.42
N LEU A 95 2.06 7.45 8.04
CA LEU A 95 1.64 6.99 6.72
C LEU A 95 0.12 6.80 6.61
N PHE A 96 -0.63 7.01 7.71
CA PHE A 96 -2.08 6.77 7.79
C PHE A 96 -2.89 8.00 8.23
N PRO A 97 -2.66 9.20 7.68
CA PRO A 97 -3.51 10.35 7.96
C PRO A 97 -4.93 10.07 7.46
N GLN A 98 -5.93 10.65 8.11
CA GLN A 98 -7.35 10.41 7.81
C GLN A 98 -7.69 10.62 6.32
N SER A 99 -7.09 11.63 5.68
CA SER A 99 -7.28 11.94 4.26
C SER A 99 -6.78 10.86 3.29
N ARG A 100 -5.89 9.97 3.74
CA ARG A 100 -5.30 8.90 2.94
C ARG A 100 -5.83 7.51 3.25
N LEU A 101 -6.67 7.35 4.27
CA LEU A 101 -7.23 6.04 4.59
C LEU A 101 -7.99 5.46 3.40
N ALA A 102 -7.76 4.19 3.14
CA ALA A 102 -8.38 3.42 2.06
C ALA A 102 -9.27 2.32 2.63
N ARG A 103 -10.45 2.14 2.02
CA ARG A 103 -11.37 1.04 2.33
C ARG A 103 -11.17 -0.16 1.41
N SER A 104 -10.67 0.07 0.21
CA SER A 104 -10.40 -0.97 -0.79
C SER A 104 -8.91 -1.25 -0.87
N ALA A 105 -8.54 -2.52 -0.95
CA ALA A 105 -7.17 -2.95 -1.15
C ALA A 105 -6.83 -2.87 -2.65
N LEU A 106 -5.83 -2.09 -2.99
CA LEU A 106 -5.32 -1.96 -4.36
C LEU A 106 -3.79 -2.12 -4.32
N PRO A 107 -3.16 -2.64 -5.40
CA PRO A 107 -1.71 -2.62 -5.54
C PRO A 107 -1.16 -1.22 -5.30
N GLY A 108 -0.04 -1.10 -4.58
CA GLY A 108 0.57 0.17 -4.19
C GLY A 108 -0.04 0.83 -2.95
N ASN A 109 -1.16 0.33 -2.40
CA ASN A 109 -1.63 0.79 -1.09
C ASN A 109 -0.68 0.33 0.01
N ILE A 110 -0.54 1.18 1.03
CA ILE A 110 0.25 0.88 2.22
C ILE A 110 -0.64 0.12 3.21
N ILE A 111 -0.15 -0.98 3.76
CA ILE A 111 -0.77 -1.66 4.90
C ILE A 111 -0.10 -1.25 6.20
N GLY A 112 -0.88 -1.19 7.27
CA GLY A 112 -0.42 -0.94 8.63
C GLY A 112 -0.79 -2.09 9.56
N ILE A 113 0.19 -2.61 10.27
CA ILE A 113 0.05 -3.64 11.30
C ILE A 113 0.12 -2.98 12.67
N TYR A 114 -0.93 -3.18 13.47
CA TYR A 114 -1.01 -2.63 14.83
C TYR A 114 -0.35 -3.60 15.81
N PHE A 115 0.46 -3.05 16.69
CA PHE A 115 1.11 -3.77 17.78
C PHE A 115 0.54 -3.30 19.11
N PRO A 116 -0.26 -4.12 19.81
CA PRO A 116 -0.91 -3.73 21.07
C PRO A 116 0.09 -3.28 22.15
N GLN A 117 1.24 -3.94 22.24
CA GLN A 117 2.29 -3.64 23.21
C GLN A 117 2.86 -2.23 23.01
N LEU A 118 2.89 -1.74 21.76
CA LEU A 118 3.38 -0.42 21.39
C LEU A 118 2.25 0.60 21.22
N LYS A 119 0.98 0.16 21.33
CA LYS A 119 -0.25 0.96 21.17
C LYS A 119 -0.28 1.79 19.87
N ARG A 120 0.33 1.28 18.80
CA ARG A 120 0.42 1.98 17.51
C ARG A 120 0.60 1.02 16.33
N ILE A 121 0.43 1.54 15.11
CA ILE A 121 0.97 0.90 13.91
C ILE A 121 2.50 0.94 14.02
N ALA A 122 3.13 -0.23 14.08
CA ALA A 122 4.58 -0.34 14.23
C ALA A 122 5.25 -1.11 13.09
N HIS A 123 4.49 -1.53 12.09
CA HIS A 123 5.01 -2.12 10.86
C HIS A 123 4.14 -1.75 9.67
N VAL A 124 4.77 -1.63 8.50
CA VAL A 124 4.11 -1.26 7.24
C VAL A 124 4.70 -2.02 6.06
N GLY A 125 3.93 -2.13 5.00
CA GLY A 125 4.36 -2.70 3.73
C GLY A 125 3.47 -2.22 2.58
N LEU A 126 3.82 -2.61 1.35
CA LEU A 126 3.07 -2.29 0.14
C LEU A 126 2.27 -3.51 -0.32
N ILE A 127 1.00 -3.33 -0.68
CA ILE A 127 0.21 -4.37 -1.34
C ILE A 127 0.75 -4.58 -2.75
N GLU A 128 1.19 -5.80 -3.05
CA GLU A 128 1.60 -6.22 -4.38
C GLU A 128 0.40 -6.80 -5.16
N LYS A 129 -0.38 -7.68 -4.52
CA LYS A 129 -1.52 -8.38 -5.14
C LYS A 129 -2.59 -8.71 -4.11
N VAL A 130 -3.83 -8.69 -4.54
CA VAL A 130 -4.99 -9.15 -3.74
C VAL A 130 -5.46 -10.51 -4.27
N ASP A 131 -5.73 -11.44 -3.36
CA ASP A 131 -6.20 -12.79 -3.67
C ASP A 131 -7.23 -13.24 -2.61
N GLY A 132 -8.50 -13.00 -2.88
CA GLY A 132 -9.59 -13.27 -1.94
C GLY A 132 -9.38 -12.56 -0.60
N SER A 133 -9.30 -13.32 0.49
CA SER A 133 -9.06 -12.81 1.86
C SER A 133 -7.57 -12.55 2.17
N TRP A 134 -6.70 -12.74 1.19
CA TRP A 134 -5.26 -12.60 1.36
C TRP A 134 -4.70 -11.50 0.47
N VAL A 135 -3.60 -10.92 0.91
CA VAL A 135 -2.79 -10.02 0.11
C VAL A 135 -1.34 -10.47 0.10
N SER A 136 -0.71 -10.42 -1.08
CA SER A 136 0.74 -10.46 -1.17
C SER A 136 1.26 -9.05 -0.93
N THR A 137 2.29 -8.92 -0.12
CA THR A 137 2.89 -7.63 0.24
C THR A 137 4.40 -7.66 0.06
N ILE A 138 4.99 -6.48 -0.15
CA ILE A 138 6.45 -6.28 -0.09
C ILE A 138 6.73 -5.45 1.16
N GLU A 139 7.53 -5.99 2.05
CA GLU A 139 7.76 -5.44 3.38
C GLU A 139 9.26 -5.41 3.68
N ALA A 140 9.74 -4.32 4.27
CA ALA A 140 11.12 -4.14 4.70
C ALA A 140 11.24 -4.14 6.22
N ASN A 141 12.45 -4.32 6.74
CA ASN A 141 12.71 -4.46 8.18
C ASN A 141 11.90 -5.61 8.80
N THR A 142 11.83 -6.73 8.06
CA THR A 142 11.11 -7.94 8.46
C THR A 142 11.93 -9.18 8.11
N ASN A 143 11.42 -10.35 8.44
CA ASN A 143 12.06 -11.64 8.13
C ASN A 143 11.03 -12.67 7.65
N VAL A 144 11.47 -13.89 7.39
CA VAL A 144 10.59 -14.99 6.95
C VAL A 144 9.44 -15.21 7.93
N MET A 145 9.67 -15.11 9.24
CA MET A 145 8.66 -15.29 10.28
C MET A 145 7.70 -14.10 10.41
N GLY A 146 7.99 -12.95 9.78
CA GLY A 146 7.13 -11.76 9.79
C GLY A 146 7.31 -10.87 11.01
N SER A 147 8.47 -10.91 11.65
CA SER A 147 8.84 -9.95 12.69
C SER A 147 8.82 -8.52 12.15
N ARG A 148 8.52 -7.55 13.00
CA ARG A 148 8.67 -6.12 12.72
C ARG A 148 10.13 -5.64 12.82
N GLU A 149 11.00 -6.45 13.37
CA GLU A 149 12.44 -6.27 13.46
C GLU A 149 13.08 -7.50 12.80
N GLY A 150 13.37 -7.36 11.54
CA GLY A 150 13.98 -8.41 10.74
C GLY A 150 15.05 -7.83 9.84
N ASP A 151 15.69 -8.69 9.10
CA ASP A 151 16.98 -8.49 8.46
C ASP A 151 16.91 -8.04 7.00
N GLY A 152 15.72 -7.74 6.46
CA GLY A 152 15.69 -7.38 5.05
C GLY A 152 14.33 -7.06 4.46
N VAL A 153 14.26 -7.14 3.12
CA VAL A 153 13.06 -6.93 2.31
C VAL A 153 12.55 -8.28 1.81
N TYR A 154 11.25 -8.52 2.05
CA TYR A 154 10.61 -9.79 1.75
C TYR A 154 9.24 -9.63 1.10
N ARG A 155 8.84 -10.61 0.26
CA ARG A 155 7.44 -10.85 -0.04
C ARG A 155 6.78 -11.59 1.11
N LYS A 156 5.61 -11.12 1.54
CA LYS A 156 4.82 -11.73 2.60
C LYS A 156 3.41 -12.03 2.08
N LYS A 157 2.74 -13.01 2.69
CA LYS A 157 1.31 -13.26 2.50
C LYS A 157 0.59 -12.91 3.81
N ARG A 158 -0.35 -11.95 3.74
CA ARG A 158 -1.10 -11.44 4.88
C ARG A 158 -2.59 -11.70 4.70
N HIS A 159 -3.26 -12.17 5.74
CA HIS A 159 -4.71 -12.21 5.75
C HIS A 159 -5.26 -10.83 6.14
N PHE A 160 -6.35 -10.37 5.53
CA PHE A 160 -6.94 -9.05 5.80
C PHE A 160 -7.19 -8.77 7.29
N ARG A 161 -7.53 -9.79 8.08
CA ARG A 161 -7.73 -9.66 9.53
C ARG A 161 -6.50 -9.19 10.30
N THR A 162 -5.31 -9.33 9.73
CA THR A 162 -4.04 -8.88 10.35
C THR A 162 -3.68 -7.44 9.98
N ILE A 163 -4.42 -6.84 9.04
CA ILE A 163 -4.21 -5.47 8.58
C ILE A 163 -5.12 -4.56 9.38
N TYR A 164 -4.52 -3.66 10.16
CA TYR A 164 -5.26 -2.72 10.99
C TYR A 164 -5.81 -1.54 10.17
N ARG A 165 -5.01 -1.00 9.24
CA ARG A 165 -5.39 0.10 8.34
C ARG A 165 -4.71 -0.05 7.00
N MET A 166 -5.33 0.57 5.99
CA MET A 166 -4.72 0.77 4.67
C MET A 166 -4.73 2.25 4.34
N ALA A 167 -3.71 2.70 3.58
CA ALA A 167 -3.64 4.06 3.06
C ALA A 167 -3.34 4.06 1.56
N ASP A 168 -3.98 4.98 0.84
CA ASP A 168 -3.78 5.21 -0.59
C ASP A 168 -3.21 6.61 -0.82
N TRP A 169 -1.93 6.68 -1.14
CA TRP A 169 -1.22 7.92 -1.45
C TRP A 169 -1.21 8.24 -2.95
N ILE A 170 -1.68 7.30 -3.80
CA ILE A 170 -1.69 7.41 -5.27
C ILE A 170 -2.96 8.09 -5.78
N LYS A 171 -4.08 8.01 -5.03
CA LYS A 171 -5.34 8.67 -5.42
C LYS A 171 -5.16 10.16 -5.64
N LYS A 172 -5.89 10.74 -6.61
CA LYS A 172 -5.91 12.20 -6.89
C LYS A 172 -6.12 13.01 -5.60
N GLY A 173 -5.29 14.04 -5.41
CA GLY A 173 -5.23 14.85 -4.18
C GLY A 173 -4.02 14.52 -3.30
N GLY A 174 -3.06 13.77 -3.81
CA GLY A 174 -1.79 13.41 -3.17
C GLY A 174 -0.53 13.82 -3.92
N LEU A 175 -0.70 14.53 -5.04
CA LEU A 175 0.40 15.16 -5.79
C LEU A 175 0.53 16.60 -5.38
#